data_1b133e079b7155e0e354f5bc159d0735
#
_entry.id   1b133e079b7155e0e354f5bc159d0735
#
_cell.length_a   1.000
_cell.length_b   1.000
_cell.length_c   1.000
_cell.angle_alpha   90.00
_cell.angle_beta   90.00
_cell.angle_gamma   90.00
#
_symmetry.space_group_name_H-M   'P 1'
#
loop_
_entity.id
_entity.type
_entity.pdbx_description
1 polymer ?
#
loop_
_entity_poly.entity_id
_entity_poly.type
_entity_poly.pdbx_seq_one_letter_code
_entity_poly.pdbx_strand_id
1 'polypeptide(L)'
;MKSEVRNLESIKEYSELVSLFDKQLQFAQNIQKKIIPQPSEFVSDTYHLYAMLKPFRKVGGDFYDFHNLDDDKISLILADATGHGIDAAMITSMVKLIYSYAMENELVREHPSMLLERMERDIEKQLTSTYFSAFALVLDPGAGTLRYANAGHPSAILAGDGITLLKPSLPLVGLHQLMSSINYQDITVPFKNGDKFIIFTDGLIDAQNTSNELFSMERLTGIVEKHRTQPINTICQEILREYNLFTEGTDDMDDVCLLGIEYDD
;
A
#
# COMPACT_ATOMS: atom_id res chain seq x y z
N MET A 1 23.56 -29.84 -38.31
CA MET A 1 24.74 -29.87 -37.41
C MET A 1 25.26 -28.48 -37.07
N LYS A 2 25.81 -27.64 -37.99
CA LYS A 2 26.30 -26.27 -37.64
C LYS A 2 25.18 -25.32 -37.16
N SER A 3 23.98 -25.39 -37.70
CA SER A 3 22.81 -24.59 -37.26
C SER A 3 22.28 -25.00 -35.88
N GLU A 4 22.30 -26.30 -35.61
CA GLU A 4 21.84 -26.87 -34.31
C GLU A 4 22.82 -26.52 -33.18
N VAL A 5 24.12 -26.55 -33.44
CA VAL A 5 25.15 -26.14 -32.44
C VAL A 5 25.00 -24.66 -32.13
N ARG A 6 24.77 -23.79 -33.13
CA ARG A 6 24.54 -22.37 -32.94
C ARG A 6 23.26 -22.08 -32.11
N ASN A 7 22.19 -22.84 -32.35
CA ASN A 7 20.96 -22.76 -31.57
C ASN A 7 21.18 -23.17 -30.12
N LEU A 8 21.94 -24.21 -29.86
CA LEU A 8 22.24 -24.68 -28.51
C LEU A 8 23.10 -23.67 -27.74
N GLU A 9 24.09 -23.04 -28.39
CA GLU A 9 24.93 -21.99 -27.80
C GLU A 9 24.06 -20.77 -27.44
N SER A 10 23.19 -20.31 -28.35
CA SER A 10 22.28 -19.18 -28.08
C SER A 10 21.29 -19.48 -26.94
N ILE A 11 20.76 -20.69 -26.84
CA ILE A 11 19.88 -21.11 -25.72
C ILE A 11 20.65 -21.09 -24.40
N LYS A 12 21.90 -21.54 -24.38
CA LYS A 12 22.74 -21.54 -23.19
C LYS A 12 23.05 -20.11 -22.72
N GLU A 13 23.47 -19.24 -23.66
CA GLU A 13 23.71 -17.81 -23.35
C GLU A 13 22.47 -17.13 -22.82
N TYR A 14 21.31 -17.37 -23.41
CA TYR A 14 20.02 -16.85 -22.94
C TYR A 14 19.68 -17.37 -21.54
N SER A 15 19.89 -18.65 -21.28
CA SER A 15 19.67 -19.25 -19.96
C SER A 15 20.59 -18.66 -18.88
N GLU A 16 21.87 -18.41 -19.21
CA GLU A 16 22.82 -17.77 -18.30
C GLU A 16 22.42 -16.31 -18.00
N LEU A 17 21.96 -15.56 -19.02
CA LEU A 17 21.48 -14.19 -18.86
C LEU A 17 20.23 -14.13 -17.97
N VAL A 18 19.26 -15.00 -18.20
CA VAL A 18 18.04 -15.12 -17.38
C VAL A 18 18.39 -15.44 -15.94
N SER A 19 19.32 -16.38 -15.71
CA SER A 19 19.78 -16.74 -14.37
C SER A 19 20.48 -15.59 -13.67
N LEU A 20 21.30 -14.80 -14.37
CA LEU A 20 21.95 -13.61 -13.81
C LEU A 20 20.92 -12.55 -13.43
N PHE A 21 19.96 -12.27 -14.31
CA PHE A 21 18.88 -11.32 -14.06
C PHE A 21 18.03 -11.74 -12.85
N ASP A 22 17.72 -13.03 -12.74
CA ASP A 22 16.97 -13.58 -11.62
C ASP A 22 17.69 -13.41 -10.27
N LYS A 23 19.01 -13.58 -10.27
CA LYS A 23 19.86 -13.32 -9.07
C LYS A 23 19.86 -11.84 -8.68
N GLN A 24 19.90 -10.93 -9.65
CA GLN A 24 19.83 -9.48 -9.37
C GLN A 24 18.47 -9.09 -8.79
N LEU A 25 17.39 -9.62 -9.33
CA LEU A 25 16.04 -9.43 -8.78
C LEU A 25 15.91 -9.99 -7.37
N GLN A 26 16.50 -11.16 -7.10
CA GLN A 26 16.51 -11.74 -5.76
C GLN A 26 17.27 -10.88 -4.75
N PHE A 27 18.36 -10.25 -5.18
CA PHE A 27 19.09 -9.30 -4.34
C PHE A 27 18.25 -8.04 -4.04
N ALA A 28 17.60 -7.46 -5.04
CA ALA A 28 16.69 -6.32 -4.86
C ALA A 28 15.54 -6.66 -3.92
N GLN A 29 14.93 -7.84 -4.05
CA GLN A 29 13.88 -8.33 -3.15
C GLN A 29 14.37 -8.42 -1.70
N ASN A 30 15.58 -8.92 -1.50
CA ASN A 30 16.14 -9.02 -0.14
C ASN A 30 16.39 -7.65 0.50
N ILE A 31 16.71 -6.62 -0.30
CA ILE A 31 16.81 -5.24 0.19
C ILE A 31 15.41 -4.73 0.54
N GLN A 32 14.45 -4.84 -0.38
CA GLN A 32 13.08 -4.34 -0.17
C GLN A 32 12.43 -4.98 1.07
N LYS A 33 12.58 -6.29 1.27
CA LYS A 33 12.10 -7.01 2.47
C LYS A 33 12.73 -6.53 3.79
N LYS A 34 13.86 -5.84 3.76
CA LYS A 34 14.48 -5.29 4.97
C LYS A 34 14.00 -3.89 5.31
N ILE A 35 13.54 -3.14 4.32
CA ILE A 35 13.12 -1.75 4.48
C ILE A 35 11.60 -1.58 4.62
N ILE A 36 10.83 -2.54 4.08
CA ILE A 36 9.36 -2.58 4.23
C ILE A 36 9.01 -3.57 5.35
N PRO A 37 8.11 -3.24 6.27
CA PRO A 37 7.62 -4.20 7.26
C PRO A 37 7.12 -5.47 6.59
N GLN A 38 7.43 -6.63 7.17
CA GLN A 38 6.93 -7.88 6.61
C GLN A 38 5.45 -8.06 6.96
N PRO A 39 4.65 -8.68 6.07
CA PRO A 39 3.26 -9.00 6.35
C PRO A 39 3.12 -9.69 7.70
N SER A 40 2.21 -9.19 8.54
CA SER A 40 2.05 -9.65 9.91
C SER A 40 0.69 -9.30 10.48
N GLU A 41 0.34 -9.97 11.55
CA GLU A 41 -0.70 -9.52 12.47
C GLU A 41 0.00 -8.90 13.68
N PHE A 42 -0.40 -7.70 14.05
CA PHE A 42 0.08 -7.01 15.23
C PHE A 42 -1.12 -6.72 16.13
N VAL A 43 -0.98 -7.05 17.39
CA VAL A 43 -2.02 -6.87 18.41
C VAL A 43 -1.42 -6.00 19.51
N SER A 44 -2.04 -4.88 19.81
CA SER A 44 -1.80 -4.09 21.03
C SER A 44 -2.98 -4.24 21.97
N ASP A 45 -2.94 -3.54 23.10
CA ASP A 45 -4.05 -3.52 24.04
C ASP A 45 -5.28 -2.75 23.51
N THR A 46 -5.08 -1.92 22.46
CA THR A 46 -6.09 -0.97 21.95
C THR A 46 -6.43 -1.13 20.48
N TYR A 47 -5.64 -1.87 19.71
CA TYR A 47 -5.94 -2.12 18.30
C TYR A 47 -5.31 -3.41 17.78
N HIS A 48 -5.98 -3.98 16.78
CA HIS A 48 -5.50 -5.09 15.98
C HIS A 48 -5.18 -4.61 14.58
N LEU A 49 -3.97 -4.89 14.09
CA LEU A 49 -3.53 -4.56 12.74
C LEU A 49 -3.26 -5.83 11.96
N TYR A 50 -3.83 -5.91 10.78
CA TYR A 50 -3.55 -6.93 9.78
C TYR A 50 -2.84 -6.29 8.60
N ALA A 51 -1.76 -6.90 8.10
CA ALA A 51 -1.02 -6.41 6.94
C ALA A 51 -0.68 -7.55 5.98
N MET A 52 -0.96 -7.35 4.70
CA MET A 52 -0.56 -8.24 3.61
C MET A 52 0.00 -7.41 2.46
N LEU A 53 1.14 -7.83 1.93
CA LEU A 53 1.77 -7.28 0.74
C LEU A 53 2.20 -8.44 -0.17
N LYS A 54 1.66 -8.47 -1.37
CA LYS A 54 1.97 -9.43 -2.43
C LYS A 54 2.50 -8.68 -3.65
N PRO A 55 3.81 -8.59 -3.86
CA PRO A 55 4.36 -8.00 -5.06
C PRO A 55 3.97 -8.81 -6.30
N PHE A 56 3.67 -8.14 -7.40
CA PHE A 56 3.39 -8.72 -8.71
C PHE A 56 4.53 -9.62 -9.21
N ARG A 57 5.77 -9.18 -8.95
CA ARG A 57 6.98 -9.95 -9.24
C ARG A 57 7.80 -10.13 -7.96
N LYS A 58 9.11 -10.30 -8.08
CA LYS A 58 10.00 -10.40 -6.91
C LYS A 58 10.09 -9.10 -6.10
N VAL A 59 9.86 -7.95 -6.76
CA VAL A 59 9.85 -6.61 -6.18
C VAL A 59 8.67 -5.82 -6.73
N GLY A 60 8.18 -4.86 -5.95
CA GLY A 60 6.99 -4.08 -6.27
C GLY A 60 7.10 -2.59 -5.96
N GLY A 61 6.09 -1.84 -6.43
CA GLY A 61 5.90 -0.42 -6.20
C GLY A 61 5.20 -0.09 -4.88
N ASP A 62 4.45 -1.05 -4.35
CA ASP A 62 3.72 -0.87 -3.11
C ASP A 62 4.62 -0.89 -1.88
N PHE A 63 4.34 -0.01 -0.92
CA PHE A 63 4.88 -0.14 0.42
C PHE A 63 3.90 0.36 1.47
N TYR A 64 4.00 -0.19 2.66
CA TYR A 64 3.37 0.34 3.86
C TYR A 64 4.38 0.46 4.99
N ASP A 65 4.05 1.31 5.94
CA ASP A 65 4.76 1.37 7.20
C ASP A 65 3.84 1.86 8.32
N PHE A 66 4.20 1.55 9.55
CA PHE A 66 3.49 2.04 10.72
C PHE A 66 4.46 2.31 11.86
N HIS A 67 4.12 3.29 12.66
CA HIS A 67 4.88 3.68 13.85
C HIS A 67 3.95 3.87 15.03
N ASN A 68 4.29 3.22 16.14
CA ASN A 68 3.67 3.57 17.41
C ASN A 68 4.16 4.97 17.82
N LEU A 69 3.23 5.84 18.06
CA LEU A 69 3.46 7.18 18.63
C LEU A 69 3.24 7.10 20.15
N ASP A 70 3.46 8.22 20.84
CA ASP A 70 3.13 8.32 22.25
C ASP A 70 1.59 8.20 22.47
N ASP A 71 1.16 7.83 23.66
CA ASP A 71 -0.26 7.70 24.06
C ASP A 71 -1.08 6.69 23.24
N ASP A 72 -0.52 5.53 22.92
CA ASP A 72 -1.15 4.45 22.15
C ASP A 72 -1.62 4.81 20.73
N LYS A 73 -1.20 5.97 20.23
CA LYS A 73 -1.45 6.38 18.85
C LYS A 73 -0.61 5.57 17.87
N ILE A 74 -1.18 5.32 16.71
CA ILE A 74 -0.46 4.72 15.58
C ILE A 74 -0.51 5.66 14.38
N SER A 75 0.66 5.91 13.78
CA SER A 75 0.76 6.51 12.44
C SER A 75 0.99 5.41 11.42
N LEU A 76 0.27 5.46 10.30
CA LEU A 76 0.38 4.48 9.21
C LEU A 76 0.39 5.21 7.88
N ILE A 77 1.15 4.67 6.94
CA ILE A 77 1.13 5.03 5.52
C ILE A 77 0.99 3.78 4.65
N LEU A 78 0.19 3.88 3.60
CA LEU A 78 0.19 2.99 2.44
C LEU A 78 0.46 3.85 1.22
N ALA A 79 1.39 3.44 0.37
CA ALA A 79 1.71 4.16 -0.85
C ALA A 79 2.02 3.19 -1.99
N ASP A 80 1.71 3.62 -3.20
CA ASP A 80 1.92 2.88 -4.43
C ASP A 80 2.65 3.78 -5.43
N ALA A 81 3.87 3.37 -5.78
CA ALA A 81 4.72 4.06 -6.75
C ALA A 81 4.33 3.66 -8.17
N THR A 82 4.18 4.65 -9.05
CA THR A 82 3.80 4.42 -10.45
C THR A 82 4.71 3.44 -11.17
N GLY A 83 4.10 2.47 -11.87
CA GLY A 83 4.79 1.43 -12.62
C GLY A 83 4.95 0.13 -11.82
N HIS A 84 5.68 -0.82 -12.37
CA HIS A 84 5.88 -2.14 -11.75
C HIS A 84 7.32 -2.65 -11.95
N GLY A 85 7.73 -3.60 -11.14
CA GLY A 85 9.05 -4.24 -11.25
C GLY A 85 10.18 -3.40 -10.66
N ILE A 86 11.38 -3.44 -11.28
CA ILE A 86 12.60 -2.86 -10.70
C ILE A 86 12.52 -1.34 -10.56
N ASP A 87 12.00 -0.66 -11.57
CA ASP A 87 11.93 0.81 -11.59
C ASP A 87 11.03 1.30 -10.44
N ALA A 88 9.84 0.72 -10.30
CA ALA A 88 8.92 1.01 -9.19
C ALA A 88 9.55 0.67 -7.83
N ALA A 89 10.22 -0.49 -7.71
CA ALA A 89 10.87 -0.89 -6.48
C ALA A 89 12.01 0.06 -6.04
N MET A 90 12.73 0.65 -6.99
CA MET A 90 13.73 1.68 -6.69
C MET A 90 13.08 2.96 -6.19
N ILE A 91 12.00 3.42 -6.84
CA ILE A 91 11.21 4.57 -6.41
C ILE A 91 10.67 4.33 -5.00
N THR A 92 10.02 3.19 -4.76
CA THR A 92 9.49 2.79 -3.45
C THR A 92 10.56 2.82 -2.36
N SER A 93 11.76 2.33 -2.65
CA SER A 93 12.87 2.36 -1.69
C SER A 93 13.29 3.80 -1.33
N MET A 94 13.30 4.72 -2.30
CA MET A 94 13.59 6.13 -2.05
C MET A 94 12.45 6.83 -1.31
N VAL A 95 11.20 6.58 -1.71
CA VAL A 95 10.00 7.10 -1.03
C VAL A 95 9.97 6.65 0.42
N LYS A 96 10.30 5.37 0.69
CA LYS A 96 10.41 4.84 2.05
C LYS A 96 11.48 5.55 2.89
N LEU A 97 12.63 5.86 2.31
CA LEU A 97 13.69 6.62 3.01
C LEU A 97 13.24 8.06 3.32
N ILE A 98 12.60 8.74 2.35
CA ILE A 98 12.02 10.08 2.55
C ILE A 98 10.97 10.06 3.65
N TYR A 99 10.07 9.07 3.64
CA TYR A 99 9.09 8.85 4.69
C TYR A 99 9.76 8.66 6.06
N SER A 100 10.74 7.76 6.16
CA SER A 100 11.44 7.48 7.43
C SER A 100 12.10 8.73 7.99
N TYR A 101 12.70 9.57 7.14
CA TYR A 101 13.29 10.84 7.55
C TYR A 101 12.24 11.88 7.98
N ALA A 102 11.10 11.93 7.28
CA ALA A 102 9.98 12.80 7.67
C ALA A 102 9.42 12.44 9.05
N MET A 103 9.36 11.15 9.37
CA MET A 103 8.86 10.63 10.66
C MET A 103 9.75 10.95 11.86
N GLU A 104 10.99 11.41 11.66
CA GLU A 104 11.84 11.91 12.77
C GLU A 104 11.30 13.21 13.39
N ASN A 105 10.46 13.97 12.67
CA ASN A 105 9.86 15.19 13.14
C ASN A 105 8.52 14.90 13.84
N GLU A 106 8.43 15.18 15.13
CA GLU A 106 7.25 14.91 15.99
C GLU A 106 5.96 15.54 15.44
N LEU A 107 6.02 16.78 14.98
CA LEU A 107 4.84 17.45 14.43
C LEU A 107 4.39 16.82 13.13
N VAL A 108 5.33 16.43 12.27
CA VAL A 108 5.03 15.81 10.97
C VAL A 108 4.41 14.43 11.16
N ARG A 109 4.94 13.61 12.06
CA ARG A 109 4.44 12.22 12.26
C ARG A 109 3.03 12.15 12.85
N GLU A 110 2.56 13.23 13.51
CA GLU A 110 1.21 13.33 14.07
C GLU A 110 0.17 13.95 13.13
N HIS A 111 0.61 14.50 11.99
CA HIS A 111 -0.25 15.15 11.00
C HIS A 111 -0.08 14.55 9.60
N PRO A 112 -1.00 13.66 9.18
CA PRO A 112 -0.93 13.00 7.86
C PRO A 112 -0.74 13.96 6.68
N SER A 113 -1.42 15.10 6.69
CA SER A 113 -1.28 16.11 5.64
C SER A 113 0.10 16.76 5.61
N MET A 114 0.68 17.05 6.78
CA MET A 114 2.04 17.59 6.89
C MET A 114 3.10 16.56 6.46
N LEU A 115 2.84 15.28 6.74
CA LEU A 115 3.70 14.18 6.29
C LEU A 115 3.73 14.14 4.75
N LEU A 116 2.57 14.13 4.10
CA LEU A 116 2.49 14.11 2.64
C LEU A 116 3.08 15.39 2.02
N GLU A 117 2.82 16.57 2.60
CA GLU A 117 3.45 17.83 2.16
C GLU A 117 4.97 17.81 2.30
N ARG A 118 5.49 17.21 3.37
CA ARG A 118 6.93 17.06 3.56
C ARG A 118 7.53 16.11 2.53
N MET A 119 6.88 14.97 2.28
CA MET A 119 7.31 14.01 1.27
C MET A 119 7.29 14.64 -0.13
N GLU A 120 6.25 15.40 -0.49
CA GLU A 120 6.16 16.16 -1.74
C GLU A 120 7.40 17.04 -1.94
N ARG A 121 7.72 17.86 -0.95
CA ARG A 121 8.88 18.79 -1.04
C ARG A 121 10.23 18.08 -1.17
N ASP A 122 10.38 16.93 -0.53
CA ASP A 122 11.64 16.18 -0.55
C ASP A 122 11.78 15.35 -1.82
N ILE A 123 10.68 14.86 -2.40
CA ILE A 123 10.65 14.18 -3.71
C ILE A 123 10.95 15.15 -4.84
N GLU A 124 10.35 16.33 -4.87
CA GLU A 124 10.63 17.35 -5.87
C GLU A 124 12.14 17.68 -6.01
N LYS A 125 12.86 17.64 -4.88
CA LYS A 125 14.30 17.93 -4.87
C LYS A 125 15.17 16.79 -5.39
N GLN A 126 14.71 15.54 -5.28
CA GLN A 126 15.53 14.35 -5.47
C GLN A 126 15.13 13.53 -6.71
N LEU A 127 13.86 13.55 -7.07
CA LEU A 127 13.26 12.71 -8.11
C LEU A 127 12.41 13.57 -9.05
N THR A 128 12.97 13.97 -10.17
CA THR A 128 12.24 14.68 -11.22
C THR A 128 11.26 13.72 -11.91
N SER A 129 10.01 14.15 -12.11
CA SER A 129 8.97 13.40 -12.84
C SER A 129 8.54 12.09 -12.19
N THR A 130 8.71 11.97 -10.88
CA THR A 130 8.22 10.83 -10.10
C THR A 130 6.98 11.26 -9.32
N TYR A 131 5.94 10.43 -9.36
CA TYR A 131 4.71 10.61 -8.58
C TYR A 131 4.21 9.26 -8.08
N PHE A 132 3.45 9.29 -6.99
CA PHE A 132 2.89 8.10 -6.37
C PHE A 132 1.59 8.44 -5.65
N SER A 133 0.75 7.45 -5.46
CA SER A 133 -0.41 7.56 -4.59
C SER A 133 -0.03 7.26 -3.15
N ALA A 134 -0.65 7.96 -2.19
CA ALA A 134 -0.41 7.69 -0.78
C ALA A 134 -1.63 7.99 0.10
N PHE A 135 -1.87 7.12 1.07
CA PHE A 135 -2.80 7.34 2.15
C PHE A 135 -2.04 7.33 3.47
N ALA A 136 -2.04 8.45 4.16
CA ALA A 136 -1.44 8.57 5.49
C ALA A 136 -2.53 8.76 6.54
N LEU A 137 -2.38 8.13 7.71
CA LEU A 137 -3.30 8.29 8.82
C LEU A 137 -2.59 8.33 10.17
N VAL A 138 -3.29 8.90 11.15
CA VAL A 138 -3.00 8.75 12.58
C VAL A 138 -4.29 8.30 13.25
N LEU A 139 -4.23 7.15 13.91
CA LEU A 139 -5.26 6.67 14.82
C LEU A 139 -4.92 7.16 16.24
N ASP A 140 -5.88 7.81 16.89
CA ASP A 140 -5.81 8.28 18.27
C ASP A 140 -6.95 7.64 19.08
N PRO A 141 -6.68 6.50 19.75
CA PRO A 141 -7.68 5.81 20.56
C PRO A 141 -8.19 6.66 21.71
N GLY A 142 -7.29 7.41 22.37
CA GLY A 142 -7.65 8.29 23.50
C GLY A 142 -8.63 9.40 23.11
N ALA A 143 -8.55 9.91 21.87
CA ALA A 143 -9.50 10.87 21.34
C ALA A 143 -10.69 10.21 20.62
N GLY A 144 -10.66 8.90 20.36
CA GLY A 144 -11.67 8.18 19.58
C GLY A 144 -11.77 8.67 18.13
N THR A 145 -10.62 8.98 17.51
CA THR A 145 -10.56 9.58 16.17
C THR A 145 -9.53 8.92 15.27
N LEU A 146 -9.85 8.92 13.97
CA LEU A 146 -8.93 8.64 12.89
C LEU A 146 -8.75 9.93 12.09
N ARG A 147 -7.49 10.39 11.98
CA ARG A 147 -7.10 11.54 11.18
C ARG A 147 -6.36 11.02 9.95
N TYR A 148 -6.68 11.54 8.75
CA TYR A 148 -6.06 11.08 7.52
C TYR A 148 -5.85 12.17 6.49
N ALA A 149 -4.98 11.90 5.53
CA ALA A 149 -4.84 12.60 4.26
C ALA A 149 -4.65 11.56 3.14
N ASN A 150 -5.38 11.72 2.05
CA ASN A 150 -5.35 10.79 0.92
C ASN A 150 -4.92 11.53 -0.35
N ALA A 151 -3.73 11.23 -0.85
CA ALA A 151 -3.13 11.80 -2.04
C ALA A 151 -3.29 10.85 -3.24
N GLY A 152 -4.46 10.92 -3.88
CA GLY A 152 -4.77 10.15 -5.10
C GLY A 152 -4.82 8.62 -4.92
N HIS A 153 -4.81 8.13 -3.68
CA HIS A 153 -4.88 6.70 -3.38
C HIS A 153 -6.33 6.21 -3.44
N PRO A 154 -6.60 4.92 -3.72
CA PRO A 154 -7.96 4.37 -3.61
C PRO A 154 -8.65 4.75 -2.32
N SER A 155 -9.99 4.87 -2.36
CA SER A 155 -10.77 5.20 -1.16
C SER A 155 -10.65 4.10 -0.12
N ALA A 156 -10.24 4.45 1.10
CA ALA A 156 -10.27 3.49 2.21
C ALA A 156 -11.71 3.26 2.70
N ILE A 157 -11.93 2.14 3.36
CA ILE A 157 -13.22 1.72 3.92
C ILE A 157 -13.18 1.90 5.43
N LEU A 158 -14.10 2.70 5.96
CA LEU A 158 -14.42 2.76 7.38
C LEU A 158 -15.72 1.99 7.62
N ALA A 159 -15.64 0.91 8.38
CA ALA A 159 -16.75 0.04 8.73
C ALA A 159 -17.06 0.17 10.22
N GLY A 160 -18.09 0.96 10.53
CA GLY A 160 -18.64 1.15 11.86
C GLY A 160 -20.13 0.75 11.88
N ASP A 161 -21.04 1.67 12.18
CA ASP A 161 -22.50 1.45 12.07
C ASP A 161 -22.93 1.12 10.62
N GLY A 162 -22.12 1.48 9.64
CA GLY A 162 -22.25 1.21 8.21
C GLY A 162 -20.91 1.38 7.50
N ILE A 163 -20.94 1.33 6.17
CA ILE A 163 -19.74 1.54 5.34
C ILE A 163 -19.62 3.00 4.92
N THR A 164 -18.47 3.61 5.22
CA THR A 164 -18.09 4.95 4.75
C THR A 164 -16.82 4.87 3.93
N LEU A 165 -16.80 5.47 2.74
CA LEU A 165 -15.61 5.56 1.90
C LEU A 165 -14.86 6.86 2.17
N LEU A 166 -13.61 6.74 2.59
CA LEU A 166 -12.69 7.87 2.83
C LEU A 166 -11.97 8.19 1.52
N LYS A 167 -12.50 9.16 0.79
CA LYS A 167 -12.09 9.49 -0.59
C LYS A 167 -10.77 10.27 -0.64
N PRO A 168 -10.07 10.26 -1.80
CA PRO A 168 -8.95 11.16 -2.06
C PRO A 168 -9.33 12.63 -1.83
N SER A 169 -8.44 13.36 -1.19
CA SER A 169 -8.58 14.80 -0.88
C SER A 169 -7.45 15.64 -1.46
N LEU A 170 -6.37 15.00 -1.90
CA LEU A 170 -5.18 15.60 -2.46
C LEU A 170 -4.85 14.95 -3.82
N PRO A 171 -4.11 15.64 -4.70
CA PRO A 171 -3.52 15.01 -5.87
C PRO A 171 -2.43 14.01 -5.46
N LEU A 172 -1.94 13.20 -6.41
CA LEU A 172 -0.77 12.34 -6.21
C LEU A 172 0.42 13.15 -5.68
N VAL A 173 1.20 12.56 -4.79
CA VAL A 173 2.47 13.14 -4.34
C VAL A 173 3.44 13.19 -5.52
N GLY A 174 4.16 14.30 -5.69
CA GLY A 174 5.07 14.55 -6.82
C GLY A 174 4.46 15.40 -7.95
N LEU A 175 3.17 15.79 -7.85
CA LEU A 175 2.49 16.59 -8.86
C LEU A 175 2.38 18.10 -8.53
N HIS A 176 2.97 18.56 -7.43
CA HIS A 176 2.81 19.97 -6.99
C HIS A 176 3.26 20.97 -8.06
N GLN A 177 4.33 20.68 -8.79
CA GLN A 177 4.84 21.56 -9.85
C GLN A 177 3.84 21.80 -11.00
N LEU A 178 2.86 20.91 -11.16
CA LEU A 178 1.82 21.01 -12.18
C LEU A 178 0.58 21.77 -11.70
N MET A 179 0.54 22.14 -10.40
CA MET A 179 -0.62 22.75 -9.76
C MET A 179 -0.25 24.12 -9.16
N SER A 180 -1.14 25.09 -9.25
CA SER A 180 -0.90 26.46 -8.75
C SER A 180 -0.84 26.52 -7.21
N SER A 181 -1.54 25.62 -6.51
CA SER A 181 -1.50 25.45 -5.05
C SER A 181 -2.16 24.14 -4.66
N ILE A 182 -1.63 23.49 -3.61
CA ILE A 182 -2.26 22.33 -2.96
C ILE A 182 -2.55 22.73 -1.52
N ASN A 183 -3.78 22.48 -1.07
CA ASN A 183 -4.19 22.76 0.30
C ASN A 183 -4.09 21.47 1.12
N TYR A 184 -2.98 21.28 1.82
CA TYR A 184 -2.74 20.12 2.67
C TYR A 184 -3.50 20.26 3.99
N GLN A 185 -4.55 19.49 4.15
CA GLN A 185 -5.38 19.48 5.37
C GLN A 185 -5.67 18.05 5.81
N ASP A 186 -5.63 17.85 7.12
CA ASP A 186 -6.09 16.61 7.73
C ASP A 186 -7.62 16.56 7.73
N ILE A 187 -8.15 15.38 7.42
CA ILE A 187 -9.55 15.04 7.62
C ILE A 187 -9.64 14.17 8.87
N THR A 188 -10.51 14.53 9.79
CA THR A 188 -10.72 13.78 11.04
C THR A 188 -12.12 13.19 11.04
N VAL A 189 -12.20 11.88 11.32
CA VAL A 189 -13.45 11.15 11.47
C VAL A 189 -13.49 10.44 12.82
N PRO A 190 -14.67 10.22 13.42
CA PRO A 190 -14.78 9.37 14.60
C PRO A 190 -14.30 7.94 14.27
N PHE A 191 -13.63 7.32 15.23
CA PHE A 191 -13.21 5.92 15.18
C PHE A 191 -13.39 5.31 16.57
N LYS A 192 -14.44 4.52 16.72
CA LYS A 192 -14.91 4.03 17.99
C LYS A 192 -14.49 2.59 18.21
N ASN A 193 -14.59 2.11 19.44
CA ASN A 193 -14.44 0.71 19.77
C ASN A 193 -15.31 -0.18 18.85
N GLY A 194 -14.69 -1.19 18.24
CA GLY A 194 -15.29 -2.09 17.26
C GLY A 194 -15.34 -1.58 15.84
N ASP A 195 -15.00 -0.29 15.59
CA ASP A 195 -14.84 0.23 14.21
C ASP A 195 -13.61 -0.40 13.53
N LYS A 196 -13.71 -0.56 12.22
CA LYS A 196 -12.66 -1.14 11.39
C LYS A 196 -12.32 -0.23 10.24
N PHE A 197 -11.03 -0.08 10.02
CA PHE A 197 -10.49 0.66 8.89
C PHE A 197 -9.76 -0.31 7.96
N ILE A 198 -10.04 -0.23 6.65
CA ILE A 198 -9.44 -1.09 5.63
C ILE A 198 -8.93 -0.21 4.50
N ILE A 199 -7.66 -0.39 4.18
CA ILE A 199 -6.99 0.30 3.07
C ILE A 199 -6.24 -0.70 2.21
N PHE A 200 -6.12 -0.41 0.91
CA PHE A 200 -5.58 -1.33 -0.08
C PHE A 200 -5.11 -0.56 -1.31
N THR A 201 -4.20 -1.17 -2.09
CA THR A 201 -3.76 -0.65 -3.38
C THR A 201 -4.71 -1.06 -4.50
N ASP A 202 -4.65 -0.36 -5.63
CA ASP A 202 -5.54 -0.57 -6.78
C ASP A 202 -5.42 -1.97 -7.38
N GLY A 203 -4.25 -2.62 -7.29
CA GLY A 203 -4.09 -4.01 -7.70
C GLY A 203 -5.08 -4.99 -7.07
N LEU A 204 -5.70 -4.64 -5.92
CA LEU A 204 -6.78 -5.44 -5.35
C LEU A 204 -8.09 -5.27 -6.13
N ILE A 205 -8.49 -4.04 -6.42
CA ILE A 205 -9.81 -3.73 -7.02
C ILE A 205 -9.81 -3.78 -8.54
N ASP A 206 -8.66 -3.58 -9.18
CA ASP A 206 -8.48 -3.59 -10.63
C ASP A 206 -8.09 -4.98 -11.17
N ALA A 207 -7.89 -5.96 -10.27
CA ALA A 207 -7.67 -7.35 -10.66
C ALA A 207 -8.80 -7.89 -11.53
N GLN A 208 -8.45 -8.66 -12.55
CA GLN A 208 -9.38 -9.20 -13.52
C GLN A 208 -9.54 -10.73 -13.39
N ASN A 209 -10.74 -11.20 -13.65
CA ASN A 209 -11.01 -12.63 -13.82
C ASN A 209 -10.81 -13.07 -15.29
N THR A 210 -10.99 -14.35 -15.57
CA THR A 210 -10.88 -14.93 -16.93
C THR A 210 -11.90 -14.36 -17.93
N SER A 211 -12.93 -13.63 -17.48
CA SER A 211 -13.91 -12.92 -18.29
C SER A 211 -13.60 -11.44 -18.48
N ASN A 212 -12.44 -10.95 -17.99
CA ASN A 212 -12.02 -9.55 -17.94
C ASN A 212 -12.94 -8.64 -17.10
N GLU A 213 -13.65 -9.19 -16.12
CA GLU A 213 -14.39 -8.41 -15.15
C GLU A 213 -13.44 -7.98 -14.02
N LEU A 214 -13.62 -6.75 -13.49
CA LEU A 214 -12.83 -6.27 -12.36
C LEU A 214 -13.35 -6.84 -11.03
N PHE A 215 -12.46 -7.06 -10.06
CA PHE A 215 -12.83 -7.38 -8.70
C PHE A 215 -13.71 -6.27 -8.10
N SER A 216 -13.33 -5.05 -8.30
CA SER A 216 -14.04 -3.79 -8.07
C SER A 216 -14.28 -3.40 -6.60
N MET A 217 -14.42 -2.09 -6.39
CA MET A 217 -14.78 -1.51 -5.09
C MET A 217 -16.14 -2.01 -4.57
N GLU A 218 -17.10 -2.25 -5.47
CA GLU A 218 -18.44 -2.70 -5.08
C GLU A 218 -18.39 -4.11 -4.47
N ARG A 219 -17.64 -5.03 -5.09
CA ARG A 219 -17.44 -6.39 -4.54
C ARG A 219 -16.71 -6.32 -3.21
N LEU A 220 -15.64 -5.54 -3.12
CA LEU A 220 -14.87 -5.36 -1.90
C LEU A 220 -15.73 -4.82 -0.74
N THR A 221 -16.48 -3.75 -0.97
CA THR A 221 -17.39 -3.19 0.04
C THR A 221 -18.49 -4.15 0.43
N GLY A 222 -19.00 -4.96 -0.50
CA GLY A 222 -19.98 -6.01 -0.21
C GLY A 222 -19.43 -7.12 0.71
N ILE A 223 -18.15 -7.50 0.53
CA ILE A 223 -17.50 -8.47 1.43
C ILE A 223 -17.34 -7.85 2.81
N VAL A 224 -16.84 -6.63 2.91
CA VAL A 224 -16.65 -5.93 4.20
C VAL A 224 -17.99 -5.77 4.92
N GLU A 225 -19.05 -5.32 4.26
CA GLU A 225 -20.39 -5.19 4.88
C GLU A 225 -20.91 -6.51 5.41
N LYS A 226 -20.76 -7.58 4.65
CA LYS A 226 -21.20 -8.93 5.04
C LYS A 226 -20.49 -9.43 6.31
N HIS A 227 -19.21 -9.06 6.47
CA HIS A 227 -18.36 -9.57 7.55
C HIS A 227 -18.03 -8.50 8.62
N ARG A 228 -18.60 -7.30 8.57
CA ARG A 228 -18.22 -6.14 9.39
C ARG A 228 -18.24 -6.34 10.90
N THR A 229 -19.00 -7.33 11.38
CA THR A 229 -19.06 -7.70 12.81
C THR A 229 -18.01 -8.73 13.22
N GLN A 230 -17.22 -9.23 12.28
CA GLN A 230 -16.12 -10.16 12.54
C GLN A 230 -14.83 -9.40 12.89
N PRO A 231 -13.85 -10.04 13.54
CA PRO A 231 -12.54 -9.45 13.75
C PRO A 231 -11.88 -9.05 12.42
N ILE A 232 -11.05 -8.00 12.45
CA ILE A 232 -10.41 -7.44 11.24
C ILE A 232 -9.57 -8.46 10.46
N ASN A 233 -8.85 -9.35 11.16
CA ASN A 233 -8.09 -10.41 10.51
C ASN A 233 -9.01 -11.36 9.73
N THR A 234 -10.19 -11.69 10.23
CA THR A 234 -11.18 -12.52 9.52
C THR A 234 -11.70 -11.80 8.29
N ILE A 235 -12.02 -10.51 8.39
CA ILE A 235 -12.46 -9.69 7.24
C ILE A 235 -11.39 -9.68 6.16
N CYS A 236 -10.14 -9.39 6.51
CA CYS A 236 -9.02 -9.36 5.57
C CYS A 236 -8.78 -10.73 4.92
N GLN A 237 -8.86 -11.82 5.67
CA GLN A 237 -8.73 -13.17 5.15
C GLN A 237 -9.88 -13.53 4.17
N GLU A 238 -11.12 -13.11 4.45
CA GLU A 238 -12.25 -13.31 3.55
C GLU A 238 -12.10 -12.48 2.27
N ILE A 239 -11.62 -11.24 2.35
CA ILE A 239 -11.27 -10.43 1.18
C ILE A 239 -10.27 -11.17 0.30
N LEU A 240 -9.18 -11.67 0.88
CA LEU A 240 -8.14 -12.38 0.13
C LEU A 240 -8.62 -13.73 -0.40
N ARG A 241 -9.49 -14.43 0.32
CA ARG A 241 -10.11 -15.67 -0.17
C ARG A 241 -10.97 -15.41 -1.41
N GLU A 242 -11.85 -14.41 -1.35
CA GLU A 242 -12.70 -14.04 -2.48
C GLU A 242 -11.87 -13.50 -3.65
N TYR A 243 -10.82 -12.71 -3.39
CA TYR A 243 -9.87 -12.25 -4.40
C TYR A 243 -9.20 -13.43 -5.12
N ASN A 244 -8.64 -14.39 -4.38
CA ASN A 244 -7.95 -15.54 -4.96
C ASN A 244 -8.91 -16.43 -5.77
N LEU A 245 -10.16 -16.60 -5.34
CA LEU A 245 -11.18 -17.33 -6.10
C LEU A 245 -11.57 -16.58 -7.38
N PHE A 246 -11.65 -15.25 -7.31
CA PHE A 246 -12.02 -14.42 -8.45
C PHE A 246 -10.94 -14.37 -9.52
N THR A 247 -9.68 -14.36 -9.13
CA THR A 247 -8.51 -14.32 -10.03
C THR A 247 -7.99 -15.71 -10.41
N GLU A 248 -8.68 -16.78 -10.01
CA GLU A 248 -8.26 -18.14 -10.36
C GLU A 248 -8.19 -18.32 -11.87
N GLY A 249 -7.02 -18.73 -12.37
CA GLY A 249 -6.75 -18.93 -13.80
C GLY A 249 -6.32 -17.69 -14.57
N THR A 250 -6.09 -16.58 -13.88
CA THR A 250 -5.45 -15.38 -14.46
C THR A 250 -4.05 -15.17 -13.88
N ASP A 251 -3.21 -14.44 -14.61
CA ASP A 251 -1.92 -13.98 -14.06
C ASP A 251 -2.13 -12.74 -13.18
N ASP A 252 -1.32 -12.59 -12.14
CA ASP A 252 -1.27 -11.32 -11.40
C ASP A 252 -0.89 -10.19 -12.36
N MET A 253 -1.51 -9.03 -12.20
CA MET A 253 -1.28 -7.88 -13.09
C MET A 253 -0.57 -6.72 -12.39
N ASP A 254 -0.69 -6.64 -11.06
CA ASP A 254 -0.09 -5.59 -10.25
C ASP A 254 0.24 -6.07 -8.84
N ASP A 255 0.92 -5.21 -8.07
CA ASP A 255 1.16 -5.42 -6.65
C ASP A 255 -0.17 -5.35 -5.88
N VAL A 256 -0.32 -6.14 -4.84
CA VAL A 256 -1.51 -6.11 -3.98
C VAL A 256 -1.09 -5.89 -2.54
N CYS A 257 -1.52 -4.79 -1.97
CA CYS A 257 -1.39 -4.53 -0.55
C CYS A 257 -2.76 -4.37 0.09
N LEU A 258 -2.94 -4.97 1.28
CA LEU A 258 -4.16 -4.88 2.08
C LEU A 258 -3.78 -4.69 3.55
N LEU A 259 -4.28 -3.62 4.15
CA LEU A 259 -4.13 -3.35 5.57
C LEU A 259 -5.50 -3.22 6.21
N GLY A 260 -5.65 -3.77 7.40
CA GLY A 260 -6.84 -3.64 8.22
C GLY A 260 -6.48 -3.24 9.64
N ILE A 261 -7.24 -2.32 10.23
CA ILE A 261 -7.12 -1.92 11.63
C ILE A 261 -8.48 -2.03 12.28
N GLU A 262 -8.54 -2.64 13.45
CA GLU A 262 -9.71 -2.66 14.34
C GLU A 262 -9.32 -1.98 15.64
N TYR A 263 -10.19 -1.07 16.11
CA TYR A 263 -10.07 -0.51 17.45
C TYR A 263 -10.83 -1.42 18.42
N ASP A 264 -10.12 -1.92 19.42
CA ASP A 264 -10.67 -2.81 20.45
C ASP A 264 -10.12 -2.35 21.81
N ASP A 265 -11.02 -1.81 22.68
CA ASP A 265 -10.70 -1.22 24.00
C ASP A 265 -11.36 -2.06 25.12
#